data_2150073c5b84cbfa0f68ca3b439c3fbf
#
_entry.id   2150073c5b84cbfa0f68ca3b439c3fbf
#
_cell.length_a   1.000
_cell.length_b   1.000
_cell.length_c   1.000
_cell.angle_alpha   90.00
_cell.angle_beta   90.00
_cell.angle_gamma   90.00
#
_symmetry.space_group_name_H-M   'P 1'
#
loop_
_entity.id
_entity.type
_entity.pdbx_description
1 polymer ?
#
loop_
_entity_poly.entity_id
_entity_poly.type
_entity_poly.pdbx_seq_one_letter_code
_entity_poly.pdbx_strand_id
1 'polypeptide(L)'
;MNRLFVFALTMLVALTSHAQDPNFHIYLCFGQSNMEGNARYEQQDLEGVDKRFLSMASMDDEKLGWKKGQWHRAVPPLCRPYTGLTPADYFGRSMVARTPENIRIGVINVAIGGCGIELFDKVNYASYLEKQPLWMKNMTKDYDDNPYARLVELAKIAQRDGVIKGILMLQGETNTGQQDWPEKVKKVYENLLADLNLKAADVPLVAGEVVGKEVGGQCAAHNPIINKLPEVIPTAHVVSSKDCPCAKDSLHYTAEGYRIIGRRFAEKVMEIENGFQNPMMWADVPDPDVIRVGDDYWLVSTTMHLMPGAPVMHSKDLVNWRVASYVFPSLHDSPKYDLKEGTVYGRGQ
;
A
#
# COMPACT_ATOMS: atom_id res chain seq x y z
N MET A 1 -22.99 -39.90 -60.68
CA MET A 1 -22.21 -38.68 -60.31
C MET A 1 -22.59 -38.26 -58.91
N ASN A 2 -21.84 -38.76 -57.89
CA ASN A 2 -22.09 -38.46 -56.49
C ASN A 2 -21.18 -37.29 -56.07
N ARG A 3 -21.77 -36.17 -55.70
CA ARG A 3 -21.04 -35.05 -55.10
C ARG A 3 -21.03 -35.23 -53.58
N LEU A 4 -19.86 -35.56 -53.01
CA LEU A 4 -19.59 -35.48 -51.58
C LEU A 4 -19.45 -33.99 -51.20
N PHE A 5 -20.34 -33.55 -50.31
CA PHE A 5 -20.17 -32.29 -49.58
C PHE A 5 -19.33 -32.57 -48.31
N VAL A 6 -18.14 -32.05 -48.26
CA VAL A 6 -17.31 -32.03 -47.06
C VAL A 6 -17.68 -30.77 -46.29
N PHE A 7 -18.35 -30.93 -45.11
CA PHE A 7 -18.53 -29.86 -44.14
C PHE A 7 -17.24 -29.73 -43.30
N ALA A 8 -16.49 -28.67 -43.50
CA ALA A 8 -15.41 -28.27 -42.61
C ALA A 8 -16.01 -27.56 -41.43
N LEU A 9 -16.04 -28.23 -40.25
CA LEU A 9 -16.42 -27.64 -38.96
C LEU A 9 -15.21 -26.88 -38.41
N THR A 10 -15.15 -25.58 -38.64
CA THR A 10 -14.18 -24.69 -37.99
C THR A 10 -14.59 -24.50 -36.52
N MET A 11 -13.88 -25.19 -35.62
CA MET A 11 -13.96 -24.92 -34.18
C MET A 11 -13.35 -23.53 -33.90
N LEU A 12 -14.20 -22.55 -33.68
CA LEU A 12 -13.80 -21.24 -33.16
C LEU A 12 -13.49 -21.42 -31.66
N VAL A 13 -12.23 -21.62 -31.31
CA VAL A 13 -11.78 -21.54 -29.92
C VAL A 13 -11.89 -20.08 -29.52
N ALA A 14 -12.96 -19.73 -28.84
CA ALA A 14 -13.08 -18.44 -28.16
C ALA A 14 -12.01 -18.40 -27.05
N LEU A 15 -10.88 -17.77 -27.31
CA LEU A 15 -9.96 -17.33 -26.29
C LEU A 15 -10.71 -16.26 -25.48
N THR A 16 -11.32 -16.67 -24.37
CA THR A 16 -11.80 -15.72 -23.36
C THR A 16 -10.56 -15.05 -22.78
N SER A 17 -10.15 -13.94 -23.36
CA SER A 17 -9.25 -13.04 -22.66
C SER A 17 -10.01 -12.54 -21.45
N HIS A 18 -9.67 -13.02 -20.27
CA HIS A 18 -10.12 -12.38 -19.03
C HIS A 18 -9.51 -10.98 -19.08
N ALA A 19 -10.37 -9.97 -19.25
CA ALA A 19 -9.95 -8.60 -19.12
C ALA A 19 -9.51 -8.39 -17.67
N GLN A 20 -8.36 -7.77 -17.50
CA GLN A 20 -7.81 -7.35 -16.22
C GLN A 20 -8.89 -6.59 -15.43
N ASP A 21 -9.19 -7.00 -14.18
CA ASP A 21 -10.17 -6.32 -13.34
C ASP A 21 -9.60 -4.99 -12.82
N PRO A 22 -10.08 -3.84 -13.26
CA PRO A 22 -9.58 -2.54 -12.83
C PRO A 22 -9.87 -2.25 -11.33
N ASN A 23 -10.78 -3.00 -10.72
CA ASN A 23 -11.12 -2.88 -9.31
C ASN A 23 -10.30 -3.82 -8.41
N PHE A 24 -9.39 -4.59 -8.97
CA PHE A 24 -8.45 -5.38 -8.19
C PHE A 24 -7.08 -4.70 -8.20
N HIS A 25 -6.81 -3.92 -7.15
CA HIS A 25 -5.56 -3.18 -6.97
C HIS A 25 -4.51 -4.07 -6.32
N ILE A 26 -3.37 -4.22 -6.96
CA ILE A 26 -2.29 -5.13 -6.56
C ILE A 26 -1.05 -4.32 -6.20
N TYR A 27 -0.41 -4.68 -5.08
CA TYR A 27 0.81 -4.05 -4.60
C TYR A 27 1.91 -5.09 -4.46
N LEU A 28 3.07 -4.80 -5.05
CA LEU A 28 4.26 -5.63 -4.92
C LEU A 28 5.02 -5.22 -3.67
N CYS A 29 5.41 -6.18 -2.85
CA CYS A 29 6.16 -5.95 -1.62
C CYS A 29 7.50 -6.68 -1.73
N PHE A 30 8.62 -5.99 -1.50
CA PHE A 30 9.94 -6.61 -1.48
C PHE A 30 10.86 -5.95 -0.46
N GLY A 31 11.90 -6.65 -0.06
CA GLY A 31 12.86 -6.14 0.91
C GLY A 31 13.55 -7.23 1.70
N GLN A 32 13.91 -6.90 2.93
CA GLN A 32 14.55 -7.85 3.85
C GLN A 32 13.64 -8.22 5.04
N SER A 33 14.20 -8.62 6.16
CA SER A 33 13.45 -9.20 7.30
C SER A 33 12.28 -8.36 7.80
N ASN A 34 12.37 -7.02 7.76
CA ASN A 34 11.26 -6.16 8.16
C ASN A 34 10.12 -6.11 7.11
N MET A 35 10.37 -6.46 5.84
CA MET A 35 9.30 -6.69 4.87
C MET A 35 8.83 -8.15 4.88
N GLU A 36 9.75 -9.09 5.11
CA GLU A 36 9.47 -10.52 5.22
C GLU A 36 8.48 -10.83 6.35
N GLY A 37 8.65 -10.17 7.51
CA GLY A 37 7.86 -10.37 8.71
C GLY A 37 8.61 -11.15 9.78
N ASN A 38 9.05 -10.45 10.83
CA ASN A 38 9.87 -11.05 11.89
C ASN A 38 9.11 -11.24 13.21
N ALA A 39 8.11 -10.40 13.51
CA ALA A 39 7.34 -10.53 14.74
C ALA A 39 6.28 -11.64 14.66
N ARG A 40 6.04 -12.31 15.79
CA ARG A 40 4.92 -13.25 15.88
C ARG A 40 3.61 -12.48 15.73
N TYR A 41 2.72 -13.00 14.90
CA TYR A 41 1.35 -12.52 14.82
C TYR A 41 0.54 -13.02 16.04
N GLU A 42 -0.42 -12.21 16.45
CA GLU A 42 -1.31 -12.44 17.58
C GLU A 42 -2.72 -12.81 17.09
N GLN A 43 -3.62 -13.16 18.01
CA GLN A 43 -4.99 -13.54 17.65
C GLN A 43 -5.72 -12.46 16.85
N GLN A 44 -5.53 -11.18 17.20
CA GLN A 44 -6.11 -10.05 16.48
C GLN A 44 -5.64 -9.96 15.01
N ASP A 45 -4.47 -10.49 14.68
CA ASP A 45 -3.93 -10.47 13.33
C ASP A 45 -4.53 -11.59 12.46
N LEU A 46 -5.06 -12.65 13.09
CA LEU A 46 -5.71 -13.76 12.42
C LEU A 46 -7.19 -13.50 12.14
N GLU A 47 -7.80 -12.56 12.87
CA GLU A 47 -9.23 -12.26 12.81
C GLU A 47 -9.53 -11.00 11.98
N GLY A 48 -10.80 -10.83 11.59
CA GLY A 48 -11.28 -9.61 10.96
C GLY A 48 -10.67 -9.30 9.59
N VAL A 49 -9.96 -10.23 8.94
CA VAL A 49 -9.45 -10.02 7.58
C VAL A 49 -10.61 -9.93 6.60
N ASP A 50 -10.76 -8.80 5.94
CA ASP A 50 -11.81 -8.60 4.92
C ASP A 50 -11.60 -9.59 3.76
N LYS A 51 -12.71 -10.10 3.20
CA LYS A 51 -12.69 -11.01 2.04
C LYS A 51 -12.08 -10.37 0.78
N ARG A 52 -12.07 -9.05 0.70
CA ARG A 52 -11.48 -8.27 -0.39
C ARG A 52 -9.95 -8.14 -0.29
N PHE A 53 -9.36 -8.48 0.87
CA PHE A 53 -7.92 -8.46 1.06
C PHE A 53 -7.32 -9.83 0.78
N LEU A 54 -6.51 -9.91 -0.26
CA LEU A 54 -5.90 -11.14 -0.76
C LEU A 54 -4.37 -11.07 -0.74
N SER A 55 -3.74 -12.22 -0.55
CA SER A 55 -2.30 -12.40 -0.71
C SER A 55 -2.05 -13.48 -1.75
N MET A 56 -1.04 -13.29 -2.59
CA MET A 56 -0.62 -14.34 -3.53
C MET A 56 0.47 -15.20 -2.90
N ALA A 57 0.28 -16.51 -2.92
CA ALA A 57 1.28 -17.45 -2.42
C ALA A 57 2.58 -17.34 -3.22
N SER A 58 3.68 -17.05 -2.54
CA SER A 58 5.00 -16.88 -3.15
C SER A 58 5.70 -18.22 -3.45
N MET A 59 5.20 -19.31 -2.86
CA MET A 59 5.70 -20.69 -3.00
C MET A 59 4.58 -21.67 -2.67
N ASP A 60 4.80 -22.95 -2.98
CA ASP A 60 3.90 -24.01 -2.56
C ASP A 60 4.09 -24.34 -1.06
N ASP A 61 3.00 -24.60 -0.34
CA ASP A 61 3.03 -25.15 1.02
C ASP A 61 1.78 -25.99 1.30
N GLU A 62 1.97 -27.27 1.61
CA GLU A 62 0.87 -28.20 1.82
C GLU A 62 0.11 -27.92 3.12
N LYS A 63 0.79 -27.45 4.17
CA LYS A 63 0.18 -27.21 5.50
C LYS A 63 -0.78 -26.04 5.47
N LEU A 64 -0.44 -24.98 4.71
CA LEU A 64 -1.28 -23.82 4.51
C LEU A 64 -2.20 -23.96 3.29
N GLY A 65 -2.06 -25.04 2.53
CA GLY A 65 -2.80 -25.25 1.28
C GLY A 65 -2.40 -24.25 0.19
N TRP A 66 -1.20 -23.69 0.27
CA TRP A 66 -0.72 -22.71 -0.71
C TRP A 66 -0.29 -23.38 -2.00
N LYS A 67 -0.62 -22.72 -3.12
CA LYS A 67 -0.07 -23.00 -4.44
C LYS A 67 0.53 -21.72 -5.00
N LYS A 68 1.80 -21.78 -5.39
CA LYS A 68 2.52 -20.65 -5.97
C LYS A 68 1.70 -19.96 -7.05
N GLY A 69 1.57 -18.64 -6.95
CA GLY A 69 0.82 -17.82 -7.90
C GLY A 69 -0.69 -17.84 -7.73
N GLN A 70 -1.23 -18.51 -6.70
CA GLN A 70 -2.66 -18.46 -6.40
C GLN A 70 -2.96 -17.46 -5.27
N TRP A 71 -4.08 -16.78 -5.42
CA TRP A 71 -4.61 -15.88 -4.40
C TRP A 71 -5.31 -16.65 -3.28
N HIS A 72 -5.04 -16.21 -2.06
CA HIS A 72 -5.77 -16.66 -0.88
C HIS A 72 -6.13 -15.44 -0.01
N ARG A 73 -7.03 -15.62 0.96
CA ARG A 73 -7.33 -14.59 1.93
C ARG A 73 -6.05 -14.20 2.68
N ALA A 74 -5.80 -12.91 2.83
CA ALA A 74 -4.55 -12.40 3.41
C ALA A 74 -4.52 -12.54 4.94
N VAL A 75 -4.57 -13.77 5.43
CA VAL A 75 -4.34 -14.12 6.84
C VAL A 75 -2.85 -14.42 6.99
N PRO A 76 -2.16 -13.86 7.98
CA PRO A 76 -0.73 -14.13 8.19
C PRO A 76 -0.40 -15.63 8.29
N PRO A 77 0.79 -16.04 7.79
CA PRO A 77 1.86 -15.23 7.21
C PRO A 77 1.57 -14.79 5.76
N LEU A 78 2.17 -13.66 5.30
CA LEU A 78 1.95 -13.16 3.93
C LEU A 78 3.19 -13.20 3.04
N CYS A 79 4.33 -13.70 3.52
CA CYS A 79 5.55 -13.80 2.73
C CYS A 79 5.89 -15.27 2.43
N ARG A 80 6.36 -15.99 3.43
CA ARG A 80 6.64 -17.44 3.36
C ARG A 80 5.96 -18.15 4.54
N PRO A 81 5.70 -19.44 4.46
CA PRO A 81 4.90 -20.19 5.46
C PRO A 81 5.37 -20.06 6.91
N TYR A 82 6.65 -19.80 7.11
CA TYR A 82 7.29 -19.75 8.42
C TYR A 82 7.69 -18.33 8.86
N THR A 83 7.24 -17.29 8.14
CA THR A 83 7.49 -15.90 8.51
C THR A 83 6.43 -15.36 9.48
N GLY A 84 6.69 -14.18 10.04
CA GLY A 84 5.81 -13.54 11.00
C GLY A 84 4.91 -12.47 10.39
N LEU A 85 4.48 -11.56 11.25
CA LEU A 85 3.70 -10.39 10.86
C LEU A 85 4.55 -9.44 10.00
N THR A 86 4.00 -8.98 8.91
CA THR A 86 4.63 -8.08 7.93
C THR A 86 3.84 -6.77 7.82
N PRO A 87 4.47 -5.65 7.43
CA PRO A 87 3.72 -4.40 7.21
C PRO A 87 2.64 -4.53 6.12
N ALA A 88 2.80 -5.45 5.16
CA ALA A 88 1.79 -5.71 4.13
C ALA A 88 0.42 -6.10 4.69
N ASP A 89 0.37 -6.70 5.89
CA ASP A 89 -0.86 -7.09 6.58
C ASP A 89 -1.74 -5.88 6.89
N TYR A 90 -1.21 -4.96 7.69
CA TYR A 90 -1.96 -3.76 8.09
C TYR A 90 -2.02 -2.71 6.99
N PHE A 91 -1.16 -2.78 5.99
CA PHE A 91 -1.34 -2.07 4.74
C PHE A 91 -2.65 -2.47 4.06
N GLY A 92 -2.81 -3.75 3.75
CA GLY A 92 -3.99 -4.21 3.02
C GLY A 92 -5.28 -4.07 3.82
N ARG A 93 -5.26 -4.35 5.15
CA ARG A 93 -6.40 -4.10 6.05
C ARG A 93 -6.83 -2.63 6.02
N SER A 94 -5.87 -1.70 6.06
CA SER A 94 -6.15 -0.26 6.03
C SER A 94 -6.66 0.20 4.67
N MET A 95 -6.13 -0.37 3.59
CA MET A 95 -6.61 -0.07 2.23
C MET A 95 -8.06 -0.50 2.03
N VAL A 96 -8.44 -1.73 2.38
CA VAL A 96 -9.83 -2.20 2.22
C VAL A 96 -10.82 -1.46 3.12
N ALA A 97 -10.38 -0.99 4.29
CA ALA A 97 -11.23 -0.21 5.19
C ALA A 97 -11.56 1.19 4.66
N ARG A 98 -10.73 1.71 3.74
CA ARG A 98 -10.80 3.10 3.24
C ARG A 98 -11.13 3.20 1.74
N THR A 99 -11.20 2.07 1.04
CA THR A 99 -11.57 2.01 -0.38
C THR A 99 -13.04 1.61 -0.56
N PRO A 100 -13.68 2.00 -1.68
CA PRO A 100 -15.04 1.56 -2.02
C PRO A 100 -15.19 0.03 -1.98
N GLU A 101 -16.39 -0.46 -1.68
CA GLU A 101 -16.66 -1.89 -1.48
C GLU A 101 -16.38 -2.76 -2.72
N ASN A 102 -16.41 -2.19 -3.90
CA ASN A 102 -16.08 -2.89 -5.15
C ASN A 102 -14.57 -3.03 -5.39
N ILE A 103 -13.71 -2.35 -4.61
CA ILE A 103 -12.26 -2.45 -4.73
C ILE A 103 -11.75 -3.62 -3.90
N ARG A 104 -10.97 -4.49 -4.54
CA ARG A 104 -10.20 -5.56 -3.89
C ARG A 104 -8.74 -5.15 -3.81
N ILE A 105 -8.07 -5.58 -2.76
CA ILE A 105 -6.65 -5.30 -2.52
C ILE A 105 -5.87 -6.61 -2.54
N GLY A 106 -4.83 -6.68 -3.32
CA GLY A 106 -3.91 -7.82 -3.40
C GLY A 106 -2.49 -7.42 -3.02
N VAL A 107 -1.79 -8.26 -2.29
CA VAL A 107 -0.35 -8.10 -2.02
C VAL A 107 0.42 -9.31 -2.49
N ILE A 108 1.63 -9.06 -3.01
CA ILE A 108 2.61 -10.09 -3.37
C ILE A 108 3.88 -9.76 -2.61
N ASN A 109 4.22 -10.57 -1.61
CA ASN A 109 5.38 -10.30 -0.76
C ASN A 109 6.51 -11.30 -1.03
N VAL A 110 7.62 -10.79 -1.57
CA VAL A 110 8.85 -11.54 -1.83
C VAL A 110 10.01 -10.82 -1.14
N ALA A 111 10.41 -11.34 0.01
CA ALA A 111 11.46 -10.76 0.82
C ALA A 111 12.38 -11.85 1.41
N ILE A 112 13.63 -11.50 1.68
CA ILE A 112 14.64 -12.40 2.25
C ILE A 112 15.32 -11.70 3.43
N GLY A 113 15.20 -12.28 4.62
CA GLY A 113 15.82 -11.77 5.82
C GLY A 113 17.33 -11.59 5.67
N GLY A 114 17.86 -10.46 6.16
CA GLY A 114 19.29 -10.15 6.17
C GLY A 114 19.93 -9.82 4.82
N CYS A 115 19.18 -9.78 3.72
CA CYS A 115 19.78 -9.49 2.41
C CYS A 115 20.05 -8.01 2.20
N GLY A 116 21.12 -7.69 1.47
CA GLY A 116 21.30 -6.39 0.85
C GLY A 116 20.42 -6.22 -0.38
N ILE A 117 20.25 -4.96 -0.81
CA ILE A 117 19.49 -4.62 -2.03
C ILE A 117 20.05 -5.33 -3.26
N GLU A 118 21.32 -5.68 -3.24
CA GLU A 118 22.04 -6.38 -4.30
C GLU A 118 21.43 -7.75 -4.64
N LEU A 119 20.71 -8.38 -3.70
CA LEU A 119 20.01 -9.64 -3.96
C LEU A 119 18.87 -9.47 -4.98
N PHE A 120 18.32 -8.26 -5.10
CA PHE A 120 17.30 -7.90 -6.07
C PHE A 120 17.88 -7.29 -7.35
N ASP A 121 19.20 -7.17 -7.49
CA ASP A 121 19.82 -6.75 -8.76
C ASP A 121 19.64 -7.85 -9.81
N LYS A 122 18.85 -7.57 -10.85
CA LYS A 122 18.52 -8.51 -11.93
C LYS A 122 19.73 -9.20 -12.55
N VAL A 123 20.88 -8.52 -12.61
CA VAL A 123 22.10 -8.99 -13.29
C VAL A 123 23.10 -9.58 -12.29
N ASN A 124 23.26 -8.94 -11.14
CA ASN A 124 24.39 -9.23 -10.24
C ASN A 124 23.98 -10.05 -8.99
N TYR A 125 22.68 -10.41 -8.83
CA TYR A 125 22.20 -11.14 -7.66
C TYR A 125 22.98 -12.44 -7.38
N ALA A 126 23.36 -13.18 -8.42
CA ALA A 126 24.08 -14.45 -8.26
C ALA A 126 25.47 -14.26 -7.65
N SER A 127 26.22 -13.24 -8.12
CA SER A 127 27.53 -12.88 -7.57
C SER A 127 27.44 -12.38 -6.12
N TYR A 128 26.33 -11.69 -5.78
CA TYR A 128 26.05 -11.30 -4.40
C TYR A 128 25.75 -12.55 -3.54
N LEU A 129 24.85 -13.41 -4.00
CA LEU A 129 24.41 -14.60 -3.28
C LEU A 129 25.56 -15.59 -3.03
N GLU A 130 26.48 -15.75 -3.99
CA GLU A 130 27.64 -16.62 -3.86
C GLU A 130 28.47 -16.30 -2.62
N LYS A 131 28.57 -15.03 -2.25
CA LYS A 131 29.33 -14.55 -1.09
C LYS A 131 28.56 -14.61 0.24
N GLN A 132 27.27 -14.95 0.20
CA GLN A 132 26.43 -14.95 1.38
C GLN A 132 26.55 -16.25 2.20
N PRO A 133 26.23 -16.20 3.50
CA PRO A 133 26.28 -17.37 4.36
C PRO A 133 25.26 -18.42 3.93
N LEU A 134 25.51 -19.67 4.33
CA LEU A 134 24.69 -20.83 3.94
C LEU A 134 23.20 -20.67 4.31
N TRP A 135 22.92 -20.05 5.46
CA TRP A 135 21.54 -19.84 5.89
C TRP A 135 20.75 -18.96 4.90
N MET A 136 21.37 -17.89 4.35
CA MET A 136 20.72 -17.06 3.34
C MET A 136 20.54 -17.81 2.03
N LYS A 137 21.57 -18.53 1.59
CA LYS A 137 21.48 -19.42 0.40
C LYS A 137 20.36 -20.46 0.53
N ASN A 138 20.15 -20.98 1.73
CA ASN A 138 19.05 -21.92 1.97
C ASN A 138 17.69 -21.23 1.89
N MET A 139 17.57 -20.01 2.41
CA MET A 139 16.31 -19.24 2.31
C MET A 139 15.96 -18.84 0.88
N THR A 140 16.95 -18.50 0.06
CA THR A 140 16.71 -18.10 -1.33
C THR A 140 16.22 -19.24 -2.21
N LYS A 141 16.42 -20.51 -1.80
CA LYS A 141 15.90 -21.70 -2.50
C LYS A 141 14.38 -21.71 -2.64
N ASP A 142 13.66 -21.11 -1.71
CA ASP A 142 12.21 -20.93 -1.79
C ASP A 142 11.80 -20.10 -3.02
N TYR A 143 12.74 -19.33 -3.54
CA TYR A 143 12.57 -18.46 -4.71
C TYR A 143 13.50 -18.85 -5.86
N ASP A 144 13.90 -20.13 -5.96
CA ASP A 144 14.82 -20.65 -6.98
C ASP A 144 16.11 -19.82 -7.07
N ASP A 145 16.64 -19.42 -5.90
CA ASP A 145 17.82 -18.57 -5.70
C ASP A 145 17.74 -17.16 -6.31
N ASN A 146 16.57 -16.76 -6.81
CA ASN A 146 16.38 -15.45 -7.45
C ASN A 146 15.05 -14.77 -7.03
N PRO A 147 15.03 -14.05 -5.90
CA PRO A 147 13.81 -13.39 -5.43
C PRO A 147 13.31 -12.29 -6.38
N TYR A 148 14.20 -11.62 -7.13
CA TYR A 148 13.77 -10.68 -8.15
C TYR A 148 12.94 -11.37 -9.25
N ALA A 149 13.45 -12.47 -9.80
CA ALA A 149 12.73 -13.22 -10.83
C ALA A 149 11.41 -13.79 -10.29
N ARG A 150 11.36 -14.25 -9.04
CA ARG A 150 10.14 -14.71 -8.38
C ARG A 150 9.12 -13.58 -8.27
N LEU A 151 9.52 -12.38 -7.88
CA LEU A 151 8.61 -11.23 -7.81
C LEU A 151 8.04 -10.89 -9.18
N VAL A 152 8.86 -10.88 -10.23
CA VAL A 152 8.44 -10.65 -11.61
C VAL A 152 7.50 -11.75 -12.13
N GLU A 153 7.80 -13.03 -11.84
CA GLU A 153 6.93 -14.18 -12.19
C GLU A 153 5.53 -14.00 -11.61
N LEU A 154 5.45 -13.77 -10.29
CA LEU A 154 4.17 -13.61 -9.59
C LEU A 154 3.41 -12.36 -10.05
N ALA A 155 4.12 -11.25 -10.26
CA ALA A 155 3.53 -10.03 -10.77
C ALA A 155 2.91 -10.21 -12.16
N LYS A 156 3.55 -10.96 -13.07
CA LYS A 156 3.00 -11.29 -14.40
C LYS A 156 1.76 -12.18 -14.30
N ILE A 157 1.70 -13.08 -13.33
CA ILE A 157 0.49 -13.86 -13.06
C ILE A 157 -0.62 -12.91 -12.60
N ALA A 158 -0.33 -12.06 -11.63
CA ALA A 158 -1.27 -11.13 -11.04
C ALA A 158 -1.82 -10.08 -12.02
N GLN A 159 -1.01 -9.65 -13.01
CA GLN A 159 -1.46 -8.74 -14.07
C GLN A 159 -2.58 -9.32 -14.95
N ARG A 160 -2.85 -10.62 -14.91
CA ARG A 160 -4.00 -11.23 -15.59
C ARG A 160 -5.29 -11.00 -14.81
N ASP A 161 -5.20 -10.82 -13.50
CA ASP A 161 -6.32 -10.76 -12.58
C ASP A 161 -6.67 -9.31 -12.20
N GLY A 162 -5.67 -8.43 -12.07
CA GLY A 162 -5.85 -7.06 -11.59
C GLY A 162 -4.74 -6.09 -11.99
N VAL A 163 -4.78 -4.89 -11.49
CA VAL A 163 -3.90 -3.77 -11.85
C VAL A 163 -2.84 -3.57 -10.75
N ILE A 164 -1.55 -3.61 -11.12
CA ILE A 164 -0.48 -3.23 -10.19
C ILE A 164 -0.51 -1.71 -9.99
N LYS A 165 -0.67 -1.26 -8.73
CA LYS A 165 -0.88 0.13 -8.34
C LYS A 165 0.28 0.74 -7.55
N GLY A 166 1.21 -0.08 -7.08
CA GLY A 166 2.35 0.41 -6.32
C GLY A 166 3.32 -0.68 -5.93
N ILE A 167 4.50 -0.25 -5.50
CA ILE A 167 5.55 -1.11 -4.97
C ILE A 167 5.90 -0.65 -3.57
N LEU A 168 5.81 -1.55 -2.58
CA LEU A 168 6.16 -1.31 -1.19
C LEU A 168 7.52 -1.93 -0.90
N MET A 169 8.41 -1.19 -0.27
CA MET A 169 9.75 -1.66 0.04
C MET A 169 10.12 -1.38 1.50
N LEU A 170 10.67 -2.38 2.19
CA LEU A 170 11.34 -2.21 3.48
C LEU A 170 12.67 -2.94 3.44
N GLN A 171 13.73 -2.16 3.21
CA GLN A 171 15.10 -2.64 3.06
C GLN A 171 16.08 -1.52 3.40
N GLY A 172 17.21 -1.83 3.96
CA GLY A 172 18.25 -0.84 4.26
C GLY A 172 19.19 -1.24 5.38
N GLU A 173 18.77 -2.11 6.29
CA GLU A 173 19.54 -2.47 7.48
C GLU A 173 20.90 -3.08 7.09
N THR A 174 20.92 -4.01 6.14
CA THR A 174 22.15 -4.64 5.64
C THR A 174 23.04 -3.66 4.85
N ASN A 175 22.42 -2.65 4.27
CA ASN A 175 23.13 -1.62 3.51
C ASN A 175 23.42 -0.35 4.33
N THR A 176 23.32 -0.40 5.67
CA THR A 176 23.48 0.77 6.55
C THR A 176 24.75 1.55 6.23
N GLY A 177 24.58 2.85 5.94
CA GLY A 177 25.66 3.78 5.62
C GLY A 177 26.11 3.79 4.15
N GLN A 178 25.61 2.92 3.29
CA GLN A 178 25.96 2.91 1.87
C GLN A 178 25.29 4.09 1.14
N GLN A 179 26.08 5.06 0.73
CA GLN A 179 25.58 6.29 0.10
C GLN A 179 25.02 6.08 -1.31
N ASP A 180 25.44 5.02 -2.00
CA ASP A 180 24.98 4.63 -3.34
C ASP A 180 23.71 3.73 -3.33
N TRP A 181 23.16 3.47 -2.13
CA TRP A 181 21.98 2.63 -1.97
C TRP A 181 20.76 3.17 -2.74
N PRO A 182 20.45 4.50 -2.78
CA PRO A 182 19.31 4.99 -3.55
C PRO A 182 19.41 4.68 -5.04
N GLU A 183 20.61 4.75 -5.62
CA GLU A 183 20.83 4.41 -7.04
C GLU A 183 20.66 2.90 -7.30
N LYS A 184 21.06 2.05 -6.35
CA LYS A 184 20.83 0.62 -6.43
C LYS A 184 19.33 0.30 -6.39
N VAL A 185 18.58 0.96 -5.51
CA VAL A 185 17.11 0.84 -5.45
C VAL A 185 16.48 1.30 -6.74
N LYS A 186 16.90 2.45 -7.28
CA LYS A 186 16.43 2.96 -8.57
C LYS A 186 16.58 1.93 -9.68
N LYS A 187 17.76 1.29 -9.77
CA LYS A 187 18.01 0.25 -10.77
C LYS A 187 17.04 -0.93 -10.63
N VAL A 188 16.77 -1.40 -9.39
CA VAL A 188 15.80 -2.48 -9.14
C VAL A 188 14.39 -2.05 -9.55
N TYR A 189 13.98 -0.85 -9.17
CA TYR A 189 12.67 -0.30 -9.49
C TYR A 189 12.46 -0.15 -11.01
N GLU A 190 13.42 0.45 -11.72
CA GLU A 190 13.36 0.62 -13.17
C GLU A 190 13.32 -0.74 -13.90
N ASN A 191 14.06 -1.74 -13.43
CA ASN A 191 14.00 -3.09 -13.96
C ASN A 191 12.61 -3.72 -13.75
N LEU A 192 11.99 -3.55 -12.58
CA LEU A 192 10.64 -4.04 -12.32
C LEU A 192 9.62 -3.40 -13.26
N LEU A 193 9.69 -2.07 -13.43
CA LEU A 193 8.82 -1.36 -14.37
C LEU A 193 8.98 -1.87 -15.80
N ALA A 194 10.22 -2.04 -16.25
CA ALA A 194 10.53 -2.52 -17.61
C ALA A 194 10.04 -3.97 -17.82
N ASP A 195 10.34 -4.89 -16.90
CA ASP A 195 9.97 -6.31 -17.03
C ASP A 195 8.47 -6.56 -16.95
N LEU A 196 7.73 -5.66 -16.29
CA LEU A 196 6.28 -5.73 -16.11
C LEU A 196 5.52 -4.78 -17.05
N ASN A 197 6.22 -4.05 -17.92
CA ASN A 197 5.66 -3.04 -18.82
C ASN A 197 4.77 -2.02 -18.07
N LEU A 198 5.29 -1.48 -16.97
CA LEU A 198 4.63 -0.52 -16.11
C LEU A 198 5.21 0.89 -16.29
N LYS A 199 4.43 1.91 -15.96
CA LYS A 199 4.88 3.31 -15.96
C LYS A 199 5.09 3.79 -14.53
N ALA A 200 6.17 4.50 -14.28
CA ALA A 200 6.48 5.05 -12.97
C ALA A 200 5.37 5.93 -12.38
N ALA A 201 4.69 6.70 -13.23
CA ALA A 201 3.59 7.56 -12.81
C ALA A 201 2.37 6.78 -12.26
N ASP A 202 2.16 5.55 -12.75
CA ASP A 202 1.02 4.71 -12.38
C ASP A 202 1.35 3.75 -11.22
N VAL A 203 2.65 3.53 -10.95
CA VAL A 203 3.14 2.54 -9.98
C VAL A 203 4.27 3.14 -9.14
N PRO A 204 3.95 4.03 -8.20
CA PRO A 204 4.95 4.66 -7.33
C PRO A 204 5.68 3.63 -6.45
N LEU A 205 6.93 3.95 -6.10
CA LEU A 205 7.68 3.24 -5.07
C LEU A 205 7.41 3.89 -3.70
N VAL A 206 6.95 3.12 -2.74
CA VAL A 206 6.78 3.58 -1.36
C VAL A 206 7.73 2.80 -0.47
N ALA A 207 8.75 3.46 0.04
CA ALA A 207 9.78 2.88 0.89
C ALA A 207 9.55 3.25 2.35
N GLY A 208 9.70 2.28 3.26
CA GLY A 208 9.69 2.56 4.69
C GLY A 208 11.10 2.81 5.22
N GLU A 209 11.23 3.71 6.19
CA GLU A 209 12.44 3.84 6.99
C GLU A 209 12.71 2.55 7.77
N VAL A 210 13.96 2.28 8.11
CA VAL A 210 14.33 1.26 9.10
C VAL A 210 14.00 1.77 10.51
N VAL A 211 14.01 0.88 11.51
CA VAL A 211 13.70 1.23 12.91
C VAL A 211 14.43 2.50 13.35
N GLY A 212 13.66 3.45 13.90
CA GLY A 212 14.14 4.77 14.26
C GLY A 212 15.11 4.79 15.45
N LYS A 213 15.96 5.81 15.51
CA LYS A 213 16.94 5.98 16.59
C LYS A 213 16.28 6.21 17.94
N GLU A 214 15.16 6.93 17.96
CA GLU A 214 14.41 7.31 19.18
C GLU A 214 13.83 6.09 19.91
N VAL A 215 13.63 4.98 19.19
CA VAL A 215 13.17 3.71 19.75
C VAL A 215 14.28 2.66 19.84
N GLY A 216 15.55 3.04 19.62
CA GLY A 216 16.71 2.20 19.80
C GLY A 216 17.18 1.44 18.55
N GLY A 217 16.75 1.83 17.36
CA GLY A 217 17.14 1.19 16.10
C GLY A 217 18.62 1.33 15.81
N GLN A 218 19.35 0.21 15.68
CA GLN A 218 20.78 0.19 15.43
C GLN A 218 21.18 0.60 14.01
N CYS A 219 20.25 0.47 13.05
CA CYS A 219 20.45 0.83 11.65
C CYS A 219 19.88 2.20 11.29
N ALA A 220 19.39 2.97 12.26
CA ALA A 220 18.73 4.26 12.06
C ALA A 220 19.58 5.30 11.29
N ALA A 221 20.91 5.16 11.29
CA ALA A 221 21.81 5.98 10.49
C ALA A 221 21.57 5.86 8.97
N HIS A 222 20.77 4.86 8.53
CA HIS A 222 20.41 4.68 7.13
C HIS A 222 19.17 5.51 6.73
N ASN A 223 18.32 5.94 7.66
CA ASN A 223 17.10 6.70 7.36
C ASN A 223 17.35 7.99 6.57
N PRO A 224 18.40 8.80 6.86
CA PRO A 224 18.73 9.94 6.00
C PRO A 224 19.09 9.57 4.55
N ILE A 225 19.58 8.33 4.33
CA ILE A 225 19.88 7.82 2.98
C ILE A 225 18.59 7.37 2.29
N ILE A 226 17.71 6.67 3.01
CA ILE A 226 16.38 6.29 2.51
C ILE A 226 15.59 7.52 2.08
N ASN A 227 15.65 8.59 2.88
CA ASN A 227 14.94 9.84 2.61
C ASN A 227 15.42 10.58 1.34
N LYS A 228 16.56 10.17 0.74
CA LYS A 228 17.02 10.67 -0.56
C LYS A 228 16.39 9.96 -1.77
N LEU A 229 15.62 8.90 -1.57
CA LEU A 229 14.97 8.19 -2.69
C LEU A 229 14.19 9.10 -3.64
N PRO A 230 13.39 10.08 -3.17
CA PRO A 230 12.67 10.99 -4.08
C PRO A 230 13.59 11.88 -4.94
N GLU A 231 14.85 12.08 -4.54
CA GLU A 231 15.83 12.85 -5.31
C GLU A 231 16.30 12.10 -6.57
N VAL A 232 16.30 10.75 -6.52
CA VAL A 232 16.76 9.88 -7.62
C VAL A 232 15.60 9.17 -8.35
N ILE A 233 14.48 8.98 -7.68
CA ILE A 233 13.23 8.39 -8.20
C ILE A 233 12.09 9.37 -7.94
N PRO A 234 11.71 10.24 -8.89
CA PRO A 234 10.69 11.28 -8.65
C PRO A 234 9.32 10.77 -8.20
N THR A 235 9.00 9.51 -8.48
CA THR A 235 7.77 8.84 -8.05
C THR A 235 7.94 8.00 -6.79
N ALA A 236 9.08 8.13 -6.10
CA ALA A 236 9.28 7.49 -4.81
C ALA A 236 8.77 8.37 -3.65
N HIS A 237 8.25 7.71 -2.64
CA HIS A 237 7.79 8.31 -1.40
C HIS A 237 8.37 7.54 -0.21
N VAL A 238 8.61 8.22 0.90
CA VAL A 238 9.14 7.60 2.11
C VAL A 238 8.12 7.65 3.22
N VAL A 239 7.98 6.53 3.94
CA VAL A 239 7.13 6.37 5.12
C VAL A 239 8.01 6.38 6.35
N SER A 240 7.71 7.30 7.28
CA SER A 240 8.49 7.45 8.51
C SER A 240 8.23 6.29 9.48
N SER A 241 9.32 5.80 10.08
CA SER A 241 9.30 4.82 11.18
C SER A 241 9.20 5.46 12.56
N LYS A 242 9.08 6.78 12.64
CA LYS A 242 9.02 7.49 13.92
C LYS A 242 8.02 6.86 14.87
N ASP A 243 8.41 6.63 16.12
CA ASP A 243 7.60 6.04 17.18
C ASP A 243 7.07 4.62 16.91
N CYS A 244 7.55 3.92 15.86
CA CYS A 244 7.25 2.51 15.64
C CYS A 244 8.06 1.67 16.63
N PRO A 245 7.42 0.91 17.55
CA PRO A 245 8.15 0.18 18.59
C PRO A 245 9.16 -0.82 18.04
N CYS A 246 10.36 -0.80 18.62
CA CYS A 246 11.48 -1.68 18.29
C CYS A 246 11.47 -2.97 19.14
N ALA A 247 11.84 -4.09 18.54
CA ALA A 247 12.08 -5.32 19.26
C ALA A 247 13.40 -5.27 20.06
N LYS A 248 13.61 -6.25 20.95
CA LYS A 248 14.78 -6.28 21.83
C LYS A 248 16.13 -6.38 21.10
N ASP A 249 16.11 -6.83 19.85
CA ASP A 249 17.32 -6.94 19.02
C ASP A 249 17.76 -5.62 18.41
N SER A 250 17.02 -4.53 18.63
CA SER A 250 17.30 -3.20 18.09
C SER A 250 17.34 -3.14 16.55
N LEU A 251 16.77 -4.13 15.88
CA LEU A 251 16.80 -4.29 14.42
C LEU A 251 15.41 -4.39 13.81
N HIS A 252 14.53 -5.16 14.46
CA HIS A 252 13.20 -5.43 13.93
C HIS A 252 12.12 -4.63 14.66
N TYR A 253 11.01 -4.39 13.97
CA TYR A 253 9.82 -3.87 14.62
C TYR A 253 9.17 -4.93 15.51
N THR A 254 8.51 -4.49 16.58
CA THR A 254 7.55 -5.36 17.29
C THR A 254 6.31 -5.61 16.42
N ALA A 255 5.41 -6.49 16.85
CA ALA A 255 4.12 -6.68 16.17
C ALA A 255 3.34 -5.35 16.05
N GLU A 256 3.32 -4.54 17.10
CA GLU A 256 2.69 -3.21 17.04
C GLU A 256 3.43 -2.27 16.09
N GLY A 257 4.76 -2.32 16.04
CA GLY A 257 5.56 -1.57 15.06
C GLY A 257 5.17 -1.90 13.62
N TYR A 258 4.99 -3.20 13.30
CA TYR A 258 4.51 -3.63 11.97
C TYR A 258 3.10 -3.16 11.66
N ARG A 259 2.20 -3.14 12.67
CA ARG A 259 0.85 -2.61 12.51
C ARG A 259 0.86 -1.12 12.19
N ILE A 260 1.68 -0.36 12.90
CA ILE A 260 1.81 1.10 12.69
C ILE A 260 2.40 1.39 11.32
N ILE A 261 3.55 0.82 10.98
CA ILE A 261 4.21 1.10 9.70
C ILE A 261 3.34 0.65 8.51
N GLY A 262 2.62 -0.47 8.65
CA GLY A 262 1.66 -0.95 7.64
C GLY A 262 0.53 0.04 7.40
N ARG A 263 -0.08 0.59 8.45
CA ARG A 263 -1.09 1.66 8.34
C ARG A 263 -0.54 2.89 7.65
N ARG A 264 0.69 3.31 7.98
CA ARG A 264 1.35 4.46 7.35
C ARG A 264 1.66 4.24 5.86
N PHE A 265 2.01 3.03 5.46
CA PHE A 265 2.12 2.68 4.05
C PHE A 265 0.79 2.90 3.32
N ALA A 266 -0.33 2.46 3.91
CA ALA A 266 -1.65 2.66 3.32
C ALA A 266 -2.03 4.15 3.24
N GLU A 267 -1.78 4.91 4.30
CA GLU A 267 -2.00 6.36 4.33
C GLU A 267 -1.22 7.06 3.22
N LYS A 268 0.05 6.71 3.03
CA LYS A 268 0.89 7.28 1.98
C LYS A 268 0.39 6.91 0.58
N VAL A 269 0.02 5.65 0.34
CA VAL A 269 -0.54 5.23 -0.96
C VAL A 269 -1.85 5.95 -1.25
N MET A 270 -2.73 6.09 -0.28
CA MET A 270 -3.99 6.82 -0.46
C MET A 270 -3.75 8.31 -0.71
N GLU A 271 -2.77 8.93 -0.05
CA GLU A 271 -2.36 10.30 -0.32
C GLU A 271 -1.92 10.48 -1.78
N ILE A 272 -1.16 9.50 -2.31
CA ILE A 272 -0.69 9.50 -3.70
C ILE A 272 -1.86 9.28 -4.68
N GLU A 273 -2.69 8.27 -4.43
CA GLU A 273 -3.80 7.89 -5.33
C GLU A 273 -4.89 8.95 -5.39
N ASN A 274 -5.20 9.57 -4.27
CA ASN A 274 -6.26 10.58 -4.20
C ASN A 274 -5.81 11.96 -4.72
N GLY A 275 -4.52 12.12 -4.97
CA GLY A 275 -3.91 13.33 -5.51
C GLY A 275 -4.36 14.57 -4.73
N PHE A 276 -3.54 15.06 -3.83
CA PHE A 276 -3.83 16.29 -3.08
C PHE A 276 -3.86 17.47 -4.06
N GLN A 277 -5.03 17.80 -4.58
CA GLN A 277 -5.22 18.99 -5.41
C GLN A 277 -5.86 20.09 -4.56
N ASN A 278 -5.19 21.22 -4.48
CA ASN A 278 -5.81 22.44 -3.94
C ASN A 278 -6.68 23.12 -5.02
N PRO A 279 -7.88 23.63 -4.65
CA PRO A 279 -8.49 23.50 -3.32
C PRO A 279 -9.10 22.11 -3.09
N MET A 280 -9.00 21.59 -1.87
CA MET A 280 -9.64 20.30 -1.47
C MET A 280 -11.16 20.34 -1.59
N MET A 281 -11.75 21.52 -1.44
CA MET A 281 -13.16 21.79 -1.63
C MET A 281 -13.33 22.97 -2.57
N TRP A 282 -14.09 22.79 -3.64
CA TRP A 282 -14.52 23.87 -4.56
C TRP A 282 -15.78 24.55 -4.01
N ALA A 283 -15.72 24.95 -2.75
CA ALA A 283 -16.80 25.63 -2.05
C ALA A 283 -16.23 26.69 -1.12
N ASP A 284 -17.01 27.70 -0.84
CA ASP A 284 -16.71 28.67 0.20
C ASP A 284 -16.97 28.02 1.56
N VAL A 285 -15.91 27.83 2.36
CA VAL A 285 -15.94 27.19 3.68
C VAL A 285 -15.22 28.13 4.66
N PRO A 286 -15.83 29.26 5.00
CA PRO A 286 -15.20 30.24 5.86
C PRO A 286 -15.20 29.80 7.32
N ASP A 287 -14.20 30.24 8.08
CA ASP A 287 -14.03 29.98 9.52
C ASP A 287 -14.21 28.49 9.89
N PRO A 288 -13.50 27.54 9.23
CA PRO A 288 -13.68 26.12 9.49
C PRO A 288 -13.03 25.72 10.81
N ASP A 289 -13.71 24.85 11.57
CA ASP A 289 -13.14 24.11 12.69
C ASP A 289 -13.28 22.62 12.46
N VAL A 290 -12.21 21.86 12.76
CA VAL A 290 -12.12 20.43 12.47
C VAL A 290 -11.77 19.66 13.73
N ILE A 291 -12.54 18.61 14.04
CA ILE A 291 -12.26 17.67 15.12
C ILE A 291 -12.13 16.25 14.58
N ARG A 292 -11.32 15.44 15.26
CA ARG A 292 -11.23 13.99 15.01
C ARG A 292 -11.98 13.23 16.10
N VAL A 293 -12.84 12.30 15.67
CA VAL A 293 -13.57 11.39 16.55
C VAL A 293 -13.34 9.95 16.07
N GLY A 294 -12.48 9.22 16.75
CA GLY A 294 -12.05 7.90 16.28
C GLY A 294 -11.29 8.00 14.96
N ASP A 295 -11.79 7.32 13.92
CA ASP A 295 -11.24 7.35 12.55
C ASP A 295 -11.98 8.32 11.61
N ASP A 296 -12.83 9.17 12.18
CA ASP A 296 -13.63 10.13 11.44
C ASP A 296 -13.16 11.57 11.72
N TYR A 297 -13.24 12.42 10.70
CA TYR A 297 -13.02 13.85 10.79
C TYR A 297 -14.34 14.57 10.54
N TRP A 298 -14.63 15.52 11.40
CA TRP A 298 -15.83 16.35 11.35
C TRP A 298 -15.43 17.80 11.26
N LEU A 299 -16.01 18.51 10.29
CA LEU A 299 -15.78 19.93 10.06
C LEU A 299 -17.09 20.67 10.18
N VAL A 300 -17.06 21.78 10.88
CA VAL A 300 -18.14 22.77 10.91
C VAL A 300 -17.61 24.06 10.31
N SER A 301 -18.45 24.77 9.56
CA SER A 301 -18.12 26.05 8.96
C SER A 301 -19.31 26.99 9.03
N THR A 302 -19.09 28.30 8.85
CA THR A 302 -20.17 29.26 8.68
C THR A 302 -20.66 29.28 7.23
N THR A 303 -21.93 29.59 7.04
CA THR A 303 -22.50 29.94 5.72
C THR A 303 -22.76 31.45 5.61
N MET A 304 -22.14 32.25 6.50
CA MET A 304 -22.35 33.67 6.62
C MET A 304 -23.85 34.01 6.83
N HIS A 305 -24.52 34.46 5.80
CA HIS A 305 -25.95 34.86 5.80
C HIS A 305 -26.84 33.86 5.05
N LEU A 306 -26.29 32.74 4.60
CA LEU A 306 -27.04 31.77 3.80
C LEU A 306 -27.63 30.66 4.71
N MET A 307 -28.82 30.18 4.32
CA MET A 307 -29.49 29.05 4.96
C MET A 307 -29.60 27.88 3.98
N PRO A 308 -29.49 26.66 4.47
CA PRO A 308 -29.31 26.21 5.86
C PRO A 308 -27.92 26.61 6.41
N GLY A 309 -27.84 26.84 7.72
CA GLY A 309 -26.66 27.39 8.38
C GLY A 309 -25.77 26.36 9.06
N ALA A 310 -24.48 26.70 9.17
CA ALA A 310 -23.44 25.89 9.78
C ALA A 310 -23.42 24.43 9.25
N PRO A 311 -22.92 24.19 8.04
CA PRO A 311 -22.77 22.84 7.51
C PRO A 311 -21.85 22.01 8.37
N VAL A 312 -22.26 20.79 8.67
CA VAL A 312 -21.44 19.76 9.31
C VAL A 312 -20.98 18.82 8.20
N MET A 313 -19.69 18.79 7.98
CA MET A 313 -19.07 17.94 6.96
C MET A 313 -18.34 16.78 7.61
N HIS A 314 -18.25 15.67 6.91
CA HIS A 314 -17.60 14.45 7.34
C HIS A 314 -16.56 14.01 6.33
N SER A 315 -15.39 13.57 6.83
CA SER A 315 -14.33 12.95 6.04
C SER A 315 -13.70 11.79 6.80
N LYS A 316 -13.13 10.84 6.06
CA LYS A 316 -12.26 9.78 6.59
C LYS A 316 -10.76 10.07 6.38
N ASP A 317 -10.43 11.04 5.54
CA ASP A 317 -9.06 11.26 5.02
C ASP A 317 -8.63 12.73 4.98
N LEU A 318 -9.49 13.67 5.45
CA LEU A 318 -9.28 15.11 5.38
C LEU A 318 -9.26 15.70 3.95
N VAL A 319 -9.40 14.89 2.93
CA VAL A 319 -9.38 15.28 1.51
C VAL A 319 -10.77 15.21 0.90
N ASN A 320 -11.46 14.09 1.10
CA ASN A 320 -12.79 13.85 0.56
C ASN A 320 -13.85 14.19 1.62
N TRP A 321 -14.48 15.35 1.46
CA TRP A 321 -15.49 15.87 2.35
C TRP A 321 -16.91 15.71 1.78
N ARG A 322 -17.86 15.34 2.62
CA ARG A 322 -19.29 15.33 2.27
C ARG A 322 -20.08 16.10 3.32
N VAL A 323 -21.07 16.86 2.90
CA VAL A 323 -22.02 17.46 3.83
C VAL A 323 -22.83 16.34 4.47
N ALA A 324 -22.74 16.21 5.78
CA ALA A 324 -23.47 15.22 6.55
C ALA A 324 -24.78 15.80 7.09
N SER A 325 -24.76 17.06 7.52
CA SER A 325 -25.89 17.74 8.13
C SER A 325 -25.68 19.25 8.11
N TYR A 326 -26.64 19.96 8.66
CA TYR A 326 -26.55 21.37 9.02
C TYR A 326 -26.98 21.53 10.49
N VAL A 327 -26.35 22.46 11.22
CA VAL A 327 -26.71 22.69 12.62
C VAL A 327 -28.15 23.20 12.72
N PHE A 328 -28.56 24.07 11.80
CA PHE A 328 -29.94 24.56 11.71
C PHE A 328 -30.37 24.73 10.26
N PRO A 329 -31.59 24.22 9.91
CA PRO A 329 -32.10 24.34 8.55
C PRO A 329 -32.61 25.74 8.22
N SER A 330 -33.02 26.49 9.23
CA SER A 330 -33.55 27.86 9.13
C SER A 330 -33.52 28.51 10.50
N LEU A 331 -33.48 29.85 10.53
CA LEU A 331 -33.61 30.65 11.73
C LEU A 331 -34.98 31.35 11.71
N HIS A 332 -35.79 31.14 12.76
CA HIS A 332 -37.16 31.67 12.86
C HIS A 332 -37.33 32.62 14.07
N ASP A 333 -36.25 32.88 14.81
CA ASP A 333 -36.33 33.63 16.10
C ASP A 333 -36.57 35.11 15.93
N SER A 334 -36.46 35.64 14.66
CA SER A 334 -36.69 37.05 14.35
C SER A 334 -37.03 37.24 12.87
N PRO A 335 -37.95 38.15 12.54
CA PRO A 335 -38.22 38.53 11.15
C PRO A 335 -36.97 39.01 10.36
N LYS A 336 -35.92 39.36 11.09
CA LYS A 336 -34.62 39.72 10.47
C LYS A 336 -33.97 38.56 9.74
N TYR A 337 -34.30 37.32 10.07
CA TYR A 337 -33.76 36.12 9.43
C TYR A 337 -34.54 35.66 8.19
N ASP A 338 -35.67 36.34 7.88
CA ASP A 338 -36.50 36.02 6.73
C ASP A 338 -35.95 36.52 5.40
N LEU A 339 -34.81 37.17 5.40
CA LEU A 339 -34.16 37.81 4.22
C LEU A 339 -35.10 38.77 3.43
N LYS A 340 -36.14 39.26 4.05
CA LYS A 340 -37.06 40.24 3.46
C LYS A 340 -36.47 41.64 3.52
N GLU A 341 -36.77 42.47 2.54
CA GLU A 341 -36.37 43.89 2.45
C GLU A 341 -34.84 44.13 2.41
N GLY A 342 -34.06 43.19 1.86
CA GLY A 342 -32.62 43.35 1.71
C GLY A 342 -31.81 43.28 3.00
N THR A 343 -32.42 42.78 4.08
CA THR A 343 -31.72 42.54 5.32
C THR A 343 -30.95 41.20 5.25
N VAL A 344 -29.64 41.27 5.50
CA VAL A 344 -28.75 40.11 5.52
C VAL A 344 -28.39 39.85 6.98
N TYR A 345 -28.88 38.74 7.54
CA TYR A 345 -28.65 38.42 8.93
C TYR A 345 -28.35 36.96 9.17
N GLY A 346 -27.45 36.77 10.07
CA GLY A 346 -27.05 35.47 10.58
C GLY A 346 -25.69 35.07 10.03
N ARG A 347 -24.68 35.22 10.85
CA ARG A 347 -23.51 34.41 10.72
C ARG A 347 -23.90 33.05 11.32
N GLY A 348 -24.01 32.03 10.49
CA GLY A 348 -24.12 30.67 10.97
C GLY A 348 -22.78 30.23 11.53
N GLN A 349 -22.39 30.75 12.70
CA GLN A 349 -21.24 30.30 13.45
C GLN A 349 -21.65 29.27 14.48
#